data_489cafae36e2a7cf88fb7db72b442ec2
#
_entry.id   489cafae36e2a7cf88fb7db72b442ec2
#
_cell.length_a   1.000
_cell.length_b   1.000
_cell.length_c   1.000
_cell.angle_alpha   90.00
_cell.angle_beta   90.00
_cell.angle_gamma   90.00
#
_symmetry.space_group_name_H-M   'P 1'
#
loop_
_entity.id
_entity.type
_entity.pdbx_description
1 polymer ?
#
loop_
_entity_poly.entity_id
_entity_poly.type
_entity_poly.pdbx_seq_one_letter_code
_entity_poly.pdbx_strand_id
1 'polypeptide(L)'
;MKIDDKTSHNSPSLRFPEFTGEWEESTIGKEFDLYSGNTPSRLNKEHFKGKVNWISSGELKNHYIYSSKEQISEDAAKNLKLLPKGTFVIAIYGLEAEGVRGTGSITQEPSTISQACMAFIPQGDIENEFLYSWYKKHGEVIGVRYAQGTKQQNLSYDILEKFKIAYPSIKEQKKLNKFIALLDERIAVQSRLIEDLKKLRCAVSNKLFQSVKGVVIPLSGISNIVKGKQINGDFLAEVGEYYVMNGGTEPSGYYDNYNVEANTISISEGGNSCGYVQFNRMPFWSGGHCYTIQDIVSDVETLYLYHYLKSKEDSIMKLRIGTGLPNIQKKDLAEFKVIIPAIEQQRRISNILSLLERKTEIEGRMLIAMRTEKQYLLHQMLI
;
A
#
# COMPACT_ATOMS: atom_id res chain seq x y z
N MET A 1 13.89 7.92 29.17
CA MET A 1 14.80 7.92 28.03
C MET A 1 14.21 8.87 27.00
N LYS A 2 14.88 9.99 26.67
CA LYS A 2 14.39 10.94 25.65
C LYS A 2 14.71 10.36 24.27
N ILE A 3 13.74 10.33 23.40
CA ILE A 3 14.02 10.28 21.95
C ILE A 3 14.57 11.66 21.66
N ASP A 4 15.85 11.76 21.29
CA ASP A 4 16.54 13.05 21.10
C ASP A 4 15.85 13.87 20.00
N ASP A 5 14.94 14.75 20.42
CA ASP A 5 14.49 15.88 19.61
C ASP A 5 15.00 17.16 20.30
N LYS A 6 15.75 17.96 19.59
CA LYS A 6 16.50 19.11 20.10
C LYS A 6 15.63 20.35 20.38
N THR A 7 14.39 20.19 20.80
CA THR A 7 13.52 21.32 21.17
C THR A 7 13.26 21.33 22.66
N SER A 8 13.72 22.38 23.33
CA SER A 8 13.66 22.61 24.78
C SER A 8 12.27 23.02 25.29
N HIS A 9 11.19 22.75 24.57
CA HIS A 9 9.83 23.08 24.97
C HIS A 9 8.94 21.85 24.87
N ASN A 10 8.19 21.55 25.96
CA ASN A 10 7.19 20.50 26.00
C ASN A 10 5.89 20.94 25.31
N SER A 11 5.99 21.37 24.06
CA SER A 11 4.86 21.72 23.22
C SER A 11 5.16 21.41 21.75
N PRO A 12 4.19 20.94 20.97
CA PRO A 12 4.39 20.61 19.56
C PRO A 12 4.64 21.86 18.73
N SER A 13 5.33 21.69 17.59
CA SER A 13 5.64 22.78 16.65
C SER A 13 4.38 23.34 15.98
N LEU A 14 3.35 22.52 15.78
CA LEU A 14 2.04 22.91 15.27
C LEU A 14 0.96 22.56 16.29
N ARG A 15 0.13 23.52 16.66
CA ARG A 15 -0.89 23.36 17.70
C ARG A 15 -2.14 24.16 17.36
N PHE A 16 -3.29 23.71 17.84
CA PHE A 16 -4.51 24.51 17.73
C PHE A 16 -4.40 25.77 18.59
N PRO A 17 -4.75 26.95 18.05
CA PRO A 17 -4.46 28.25 18.69
C PRO A 17 -5.14 28.48 20.03
N GLU A 18 -6.23 27.76 20.32
CA GLU A 18 -6.94 27.86 21.59
C GLU A 18 -6.26 27.13 22.77
N PHE A 19 -5.24 26.29 22.50
CA PHE A 19 -4.49 25.59 23.54
C PHE A 19 -3.12 26.23 23.74
N THR A 20 -2.82 26.52 24.99
CA THR A 20 -1.58 27.18 25.42
C THR A 20 -0.96 26.42 26.59
N GLY A 21 0.28 26.72 26.92
CA GLY A 21 1.02 26.06 28.00
C GLY A 21 1.76 24.82 27.54
N GLU A 22 2.58 24.26 28.38
CA GLU A 22 3.37 23.07 28.11
C GLU A 22 2.53 21.80 28.26
N TRP A 23 2.91 20.76 27.55
CA TRP A 23 2.35 19.42 27.75
C TRP A 23 2.95 18.79 28.99
N GLU A 24 2.17 17.95 29.67
CA GLU A 24 2.63 17.19 30.83
C GLU A 24 3.57 16.07 30.42
N GLU A 25 4.68 15.89 31.15
CA GLU A 25 5.61 14.77 30.95
C GLU A 25 5.33 13.67 31.97
N SER A 26 5.21 12.44 31.47
CA SER A 26 5.07 11.25 32.29
C SER A 26 5.83 10.07 31.69
N THR A 27 5.57 8.88 32.17
CA THR A 27 6.06 7.62 31.56
C THR A 27 4.91 6.70 31.25
N ILE A 28 5.08 5.86 30.25
CA ILE A 28 4.06 4.88 29.85
C ILE A 28 3.59 4.06 31.06
N GLY A 29 4.51 3.56 31.89
CA GLY A 29 4.15 2.74 33.04
C GLY A 29 3.46 3.49 34.18
N LYS A 30 3.48 4.84 34.22
CA LYS A 30 2.65 5.62 35.14
C LYS A 30 1.25 5.84 34.62
N GLU A 31 1.10 5.98 33.32
CA GLU A 31 -0.18 6.30 32.67
C GLU A 31 -0.98 5.06 32.27
N PHE A 32 -0.31 3.89 32.14
CA PHE A 32 -0.93 2.65 31.68
C PHE A 32 -0.46 1.45 32.48
N ASP A 33 -1.40 0.55 32.82
CA ASP A 33 -1.11 -0.83 33.17
C ASP A 33 -0.87 -1.61 31.86
N LEU A 34 0.33 -2.19 31.74
CA LEU A 34 0.74 -2.94 30.57
C LEU A 34 0.44 -4.43 30.77
N TYR A 35 -0.31 -5.02 29.86
CA TYR A 35 -0.66 -6.43 29.91
C TYR A 35 -0.16 -7.15 28.64
N SER A 36 0.76 -8.11 28.83
CA SER A 36 1.13 -9.07 27.80
C SER A 36 0.13 -10.24 27.80
N GLY A 37 -0.36 -10.59 26.62
CA GLY A 37 -1.32 -11.68 26.48
C GLY A 37 -0.71 -13.06 26.69
N ASN A 38 -1.51 -14.08 26.42
CA ASN A 38 -1.08 -15.48 26.46
C ASN A 38 -1.72 -16.28 25.34
N THR A 39 -1.16 -17.48 25.08
CA THR A 39 -1.65 -18.39 24.08
C THR A 39 -2.25 -19.63 24.76
N PRO A 40 -3.54 -19.92 24.57
CA PRO A 40 -4.13 -21.17 25.04
C PRO A 40 -3.39 -22.37 24.43
N SER A 41 -3.37 -23.50 25.16
CA SER A 41 -2.70 -24.72 24.70
C SER A 41 -3.21 -25.15 23.32
N ARG A 42 -2.34 -25.17 22.33
CA ARG A 42 -2.65 -25.63 20.96
C ARG A 42 -2.84 -27.14 20.87
N LEU A 43 -2.46 -27.90 21.89
CA LEU A 43 -2.72 -29.34 21.99
C LEU A 43 -4.23 -29.64 22.16
N ASN A 44 -4.98 -28.73 22.78
CA ASN A 44 -6.41 -28.82 22.89
C ASN A 44 -7.08 -27.99 21.79
N LYS A 45 -7.52 -28.66 20.71
CA LYS A 45 -8.17 -28.02 19.56
C LYS A 45 -9.48 -27.33 19.91
N GLU A 46 -10.16 -27.72 20.99
CA GLU A 46 -11.42 -27.11 21.45
C GLU A 46 -11.20 -25.69 21.97
N HIS A 47 -9.98 -25.36 22.41
CA HIS A 47 -9.64 -23.98 22.82
C HIS A 47 -9.81 -22.96 21.67
N PHE A 48 -9.65 -23.37 20.42
CA PHE A 48 -9.73 -22.51 19.23
C PHE A 48 -11.05 -22.71 18.45
N LYS A 49 -12.07 -23.22 19.12
CA LYS A 49 -13.44 -23.36 18.59
C LYS A 49 -14.40 -22.53 19.42
N GLY A 50 -14.36 -21.22 19.30
CA GLY A 50 -15.20 -20.32 20.10
C GLY A 50 -15.57 -19.05 19.36
N LYS A 51 -16.01 -18.05 20.13
CA LYS A 51 -16.43 -16.72 19.62
C LYS A 51 -15.68 -15.56 20.27
N VAL A 52 -14.78 -15.82 21.22
CA VAL A 52 -14.00 -14.78 21.88
C VAL A 52 -12.80 -14.44 21.01
N ASN A 53 -12.66 -13.20 20.63
CA ASN A 53 -11.53 -12.73 19.84
C ASN A 53 -10.20 -13.00 20.56
N TRP A 54 -9.24 -13.57 19.82
CA TRP A 54 -7.86 -13.78 20.29
C TRP A 54 -6.90 -13.18 19.24
N ILE A 55 -6.45 -11.97 19.52
CA ILE A 55 -5.69 -11.15 18.57
C ILE A 55 -4.21 -11.53 18.61
N SER A 56 -3.65 -11.80 17.42
CA SER A 56 -2.22 -12.04 17.23
C SER A 56 -1.50 -10.79 16.66
N SER A 57 -0.18 -10.71 16.84
CA SER A 57 0.63 -9.55 16.41
C SER A 57 0.50 -9.22 14.91
N GLY A 58 0.37 -10.23 14.06
CA GLY A 58 0.23 -10.06 12.60
C GLY A 58 -1.10 -9.43 12.14
N GLU A 59 -2.06 -9.25 13.05
CA GLU A 59 -3.38 -8.67 12.76
C GLU A 59 -3.48 -7.17 13.06
N LEU A 60 -2.50 -6.61 13.78
CA LEU A 60 -2.48 -5.21 14.26
C LEU A 60 -2.07 -4.22 13.16
N LYS A 61 -2.66 -4.32 11.96
CA LYS A 61 -2.29 -3.52 10.79
C LYS A 61 -3.13 -2.26 10.61
N ASN A 62 -4.38 -2.30 11.05
CA ASN A 62 -5.34 -1.21 10.88
C ASN A 62 -5.49 -0.43 12.19
N HIS A 63 -6.01 0.80 12.11
CA HIS A 63 -6.31 1.62 13.28
C HIS A 63 -7.25 0.87 14.25
N TYR A 64 -8.34 0.33 13.72
CA TYR A 64 -9.32 -0.43 14.49
C TYR A 64 -9.30 -1.91 14.11
N ILE A 65 -9.46 -2.78 15.12
CA ILE A 65 -9.65 -4.21 14.94
C ILE A 65 -11.00 -4.64 15.52
N TYR A 66 -11.84 -5.24 14.66
CA TYR A 66 -13.22 -5.63 14.99
C TYR A 66 -13.33 -7.13 15.32
N SER A 67 -12.48 -7.93 14.75
CA SER A 67 -12.46 -9.38 14.94
C SER A 67 -11.05 -9.91 14.74
N SER A 68 -10.77 -11.07 15.28
CA SER A 68 -9.51 -11.80 15.08
C SER A 68 -9.71 -12.95 14.08
N LYS A 69 -8.62 -13.37 13.46
CA LYS A 69 -8.60 -14.53 12.56
C LYS A 69 -8.91 -15.84 13.28
N GLU A 70 -8.36 -15.99 14.48
CA GLU A 70 -8.64 -17.11 15.38
C GLU A 70 -9.48 -16.61 16.53
N GLN A 71 -10.50 -17.39 16.90
CA GLN A 71 -11.35 -17.14 18.04
C GLN A 71 -11.24 -18.32 19.02
N ILE A 72 -11.27 -18.03 20.30
CA ILE A 72 -11.12 -19.02 21.36
C ILE A 72 -12.45 -19.29 22.06
N SER A 73 -12.53 -20.45 22.72
CA SER A 73 -13.67 -20.82 23.54
C SER A 73 -13.75 -19.96 24.80
N GLU A 74 -14.94 -19.83 25.37
CA GLU A 74 -15.12 -19.12 26.63
C GLU A 74 -14.30 -19.74 27.76
N ASP A 75 -14.13 -21.07 27.74
CA ASP A 75 -13.33 -21.79 28.71
C ASP A 75 -11.84 -21.44 28.61
N ALA A 76 -11.29 -21.39 27.40
CA ALA A 76 -9.93 -20.90 27.18
C ALA A 76 -9.74 -19.44 27.59
N ALA A 77 -10.76 -18.60 27.35
CA ALA A 77 -10.74 -17.19 27.68
C ALA A 77 -10.77 -16.91 29.19
N LYS A 78 -11.33 -17.80 30.04
CA LYS A 78 -11.34 -17.64 31.51
C LYS A 78 -9.95 -17.49 32.12
N ASN A 79 -8.93 -18.05 31.47
CA ASN A 79 -7.55 -17.99 31.91
C ASN A 79 -6.78 -16.82 31.32
N LEU A 80 -7.45 -15.93 30.56
CA LEU A 80 -6.89 -14.78 29.92
C LEU A 80 -7.63 -13.51 30.37
N LYS A 81 -6.93 -12.37 30.32
CA LYS A 81 -7.59 -11.08 30.59
C LYS A 81 -8.43 -10.70 29.38
N LEU A 82 -9.74 -10.58 29.54
CA LEU A 82 -10.62 -10.02 28.55
C LEU A 82 -10.49 -8.51 28.56
N LEU A 83 -9.91 -7.95 27.51
CA LEU A 83 -9.70 -6.51 27.34
C LEU A 83 -11.00 -5.87 26.86
N PRO A 84 -11.39 -4.70 27.39
CA PRO A 84 -12.57 -4.01 26.93
C PRO A 84 -12.38 -3.42 25.52
N LYS A 85 -13.49 -3.10 24.86
CA LYS A 85 -13.49 -2.25 23.68
C LYS A 85 -12.73 -0.95 23.95
N GLY A 86 -11.99 -0.46 22.96
CA GLY A 86 -11.20 0.78 23.05
C GLY A 86 -9.79 0.56 23.60
N THR A 87 -9.37 -0.68 23.86
CA THR A 87 -8.01 -0.96 24.34
C THR A 87 -7.00 -0.84 23.19
N PHE A 88 -5.93 -0.10 23.40
CA PHE A 88 -4.81 -0.04 22.46
C PHE A 88 -3.88 -1.23 22.65
N VAL A 89 -3.52 -1.90 21.57
CA VAL A 89 -2.70 -3.11 21.54
C VAL A 89 -1.60 -2.96 20.49
N ILE A 90 -0.36 -3.30 20.84
CA ILE A 90 0.79 -3.29 19.92
C ILE A 90 1.39 -4.68 19.75
N ALA A 91 2.13 -4.89 18.65
CA ALA A 91 3.00 -6.04 18.48
C ALA A 91 4.30 -5.83 19.25
N ILE A 92 4.71 -6.85 20.01
CA ILE A 92 5.96 -6.83 20.80
C ILE A 92 6.93 -7.94 20.42
N TYR A 93 6.53 -8.95 19.63
CA TYR A 93 7.37 -10.03 19.14
C TYR A 93 7.38 -10.09 17.62
N GLY A 94 8.50 -10.57 17.06
CA GLY A 94 8.66 -10.71 15.60
C GLY A 94 8.88 -9.37 14.90
N LEU A 95 9.47 -8.40 15.59
CA LEU A 95 9.68 -7.04 15.10
C LEU A 95 10.72 -6.96 13.95
N GLU A 96 11.46 -8.02 13.70
CA GLU A 96 12.34 -8.15 12.53
C GLU A 96 11.57 -8.31 11.22
N ALA A 97 10.33 -8.82 11.28
CA ALA A 97 9.51 -9.02 10.10
C ALA A 97 9.02 -7.68 9.51
N GLU A 98 9.05 -7.60 8.18
CA GLU A 98 8.61 -6.41 7.45
C GLU A 98 7.15 -6.05 7.80
N GLY A 99 6.92 -4.78 8.12
CA GLY A 99 5.62 -4.23 8.42
C GLY A 99 5.03 -4.65 9.78
N VAL A 100 5.83 -5.17 10.71
CA VAL A 100 5.41 -5.48 12.10
C VAL A 100 5.80 -4.37 13.07
N ARG A 101 6.96 -3.73 12.89
CA ARG A 101 7.39 -2.59 13.73
C ARG A 101 6.39 -1.44 13.65
N GLY A 102 6.16 -0.80 14.79
CA GLY A 102 5.24 0.34 14.86
C GLY A 102 3.76 -0.03 14.59
N THR A 103 3.43 -1.33 14.53
CA THR A 103 2.04 -1.75 14.36
C THR A 103 1.30 -1.76 15.68
N GLY A 104 0.03 -1.37 15.63
CA GLY A 104 -0.87 -1.37 16.76
C GLY A 104 -2.28 -1.05 16.31
N SER A 105 -3.25 -1.49 17.09
CA SER A 105 -4.68 -1.31 16.80
C SER A 105 -5.46 -1.06 18.09
N ILE A 106 -6.61 -0.40 17.94
CA ILE A 106 -7.58 -0.22 19.03
C ILE A 106 -8.71 -1.23 18.84
N THR A 107 -8.99 -2.01 19.88
CA THR A 107 -10.05 -3.03 19.86
C THR A 107 -11.43 -2.39 19.73
N GLN A 108 -12.30 -2.94 18.88
CA GLN A 108 -13.69 -2.48 18.75
C GLN A 108 -14.70 -3.44 19.38
N GLU A 109 -14.22 -4.61 19.82
CA GLU A 109 -14.98 -5.59 20.57
C GLU A 109 -14.14 -6.10 21.75
N PRO A 110 -14.74 -6.60 22.83
CA PRO A 110 -14.00 -7.26 23.90
C PRO A 110 -13.14 -8.39 23.32
N SER A 111 -11.86 -8.39 23.67
CA SER A 111 -10.88 -9.28 23.02
C SER A 111 -9.82 -9.76 24.00
N THR A 112 -9.29 -10.95 23.76
CA THR A 112 -8.05 -11.43 24.35
C THR A 112 -6.91 -11.27 23.35
N ILE A 113 -5.66 -11.29 23.84
CA ILE A 113 -4.48 -11.11 22.99
C ILE A 113 -3.46 -12.23 23.21
N SER A 114 -2.66 -12.49 22.19
CA SER A 114 -1.56 -13.45 22.26
C SER A 114 -0.37 -12.88 23.05
N GLN A 115 0.54 -13.75 23.46
CA GLN A 115 1.80 -13.36 24.11
C GLN A 115 2.70 -12.46 23.22
N ALA A 116 2.45 -12.40 21.93
CA ALA A 116 3.18 -11.52 21.00
C ALA A 116 2.62 -10.09 20.97
N CYS A 117 1.62 -9.79 21.80
CA CYS A 117 0.95 -8.50 21.88
C CYS A 117 1.06 -7.91 23.30
N MET A 118 1.06 -6.57 23.37
CA MET A 118 0.98 -5.81 24.62
C MET A 118 -0.22 -4.87 24.56
N ALA A 119 -1.09 -4.92 25.55
CA ALA A 119 -2.22 -4.02 25.73
C ALA A 119 -1.86 -2.89 26.69
N PHE A 120 -2.40 -1.70 26.44
CA PHE A 120 -2.27 -0.50 27.26
C PHE A 120 -3.63 -0.20 27.89
N ILE A 121 -3.70 -0.35 29.22
CA ILE A 121 -4.93 -0.13 30.00
C ILE A 121 -4.75 1.20 30.73
N PRO A 122 -5.53 2.24 30.38
CA PRO A 122 -5.35 3.57 30.98
C PRO A 122 -5.52 3.57 32.50
N GLN A 123 -4.59 4.25 33.18
CA GLN A 123 -4.63 4.53 34.63
C GLN A 123 -4.60 6.04 34.91
N GLY A 124 -4.10 6.83 33.95
CA GLY A 124 -3.96 8.28 34.01
C GLY A 124 -4.87 9.00 32.98
N ASP A 125 -4.43 10.19 32.58
CA ASP A 125 -5.19 11.13 31.74
C ASP A 125 -4.84 11.03 30.25
N ILE A 126 -4.29 9.90 29.80
CA ILE A 126 -3.98 9.66 28.37
C ILE A 126 -5.02 8.73 27.75
N GLU A 127 -5.72 9.23 26.72
CA GLU A 127 -6.65 8.42 25.93
C GLU A 127 -5.91 7.45 25.00
N ASN A 128 -6.42 6.22 24.85
CA ASN A 128 -5.84 5.22 23.94
C ASN A 128 -5.74 5.69 22.48
N GLU A 129 -6.66 6.53 22.01
CA GLU A 129 -6.61 7.15 20.69
C GLU A 129 -5.41 8.11 20.54
N PHE A 130 -5.10 8.87 21.60
CA PHE A 130 -3.92 9.73 21.61
C PHE A 130 -2.64 8.88 21.63
N LEU A 131 -2.59 7.86 22.49
CA LEU A 131 -1.46 6.93 22.56
C LEU A 131 -1.23 6.21 21.22
N TYR A 132 -2.30 5.79 20.54
CA TYR A 132 -2.20 5.21 19.20
C TYR A 132 -1.51 6.19 18.23
N SER A 133 -1.93 7.44 18.20
CA SER A 133 -1.35 8.46 17.31
C SER A 133 0.10 8.75 17.66
N TRP A 134 0.43 8.84 18.94
CA TRP A 134 1.80 8.96 19.44
C TRP A 134 2.66 7.75 19.02
N TYR A 135 2.13 6.54 19.17
CA TYR A 135 2.84 5.32 18.78
C TYR A 135 3.03 5.21 17.28
N LYS A 136 2.10 5.72 16.47
CA LYS A 136 2.29 5.80 15.00
C LYS A 136 3.43 6.71 14.59
N LYS A 137 3.74 7.73 15.36
CA LYS A 137 4.93 8.58 15.17
C LYS A 137 6.22 7.88 15.63
N HIS A 138 6.21 7.21 16.78
CA HIS A 138 7.42 6.76 17.44
C HIS A 138 7.70 5.26 17.35
N GLY A 139 6.70 4.44 17.07
CA GLY A 139 6.77 2.98 17.19
C GLY A 139 7.81 2.31 16.31
N GLU A 140 8.04 2.81 15.10
CA GLU A 140 9.11 2.31 14.22
C GLU A 140 10.49 2.54 14.85
N VAL A 141 10.75 3.76 15.30
CA VAL A 141 12.01 4.13 15.98
C VAL A 141 12.19 3.33 17.28
N ILE A 142 11.10 3.15 18.04
CA ILE A 142 11.10 2.32 19.26
C ILE A 142 11.48 0.88 18.89
N GLY A 143 10.85 0.30 17.88
CA GLY A 143 11.14 -1.06 17.42
C GLY A 143 12.58 -1.24 16.93
N VAL A 144 13.14 -0.25 16.23
CA VAL A 144 14.53 -0.32 15.74
C VAL A 144 15.56 -0.18 16.87
N ARG A 145 15.36 0.79 17.78
CA ARG A 145 16.38 1.15 18.77
C ARG A 145 16.35 0.29 20.03
N TYR A 146 15.19 -0.24 20.39
CA TYR A 146 14.98 -0.83 21.72
C TYR A 146 14.51 -2.28 21.70
N ALA A 147 14.15 -2.83 20.54
CA ALA A 147 13.89 -4.25 20.43
C ALA A 147 15.18 -5.05 20.65
N GLN A 148 15.07 -6.12 21.41
CA GLN A 148 16.17 -7.00 21.79
C GLN A 148 16.09 -8.33 21.03
N GLY A 149 17.23 -8.93 20.75
CA GLY A 149 17.34 -10.20 20.07
C GLY A 149 17.92 -10.08 18.65
N THR A 150 18.68 -11.10 18.23
CA THR A 150 19.36 -11.12 16.93
C THR A 150 18.56 -11.84 15.84
N LYS A 151 17.84 -12.92 16.20
CA LYS A 151 17.02 -13.72 15.29
C LYS A 151 15.53 -13.37 15.41
N GLN A 152 15.07 -13.08 16.61
CA GLN A 152 13.72 -12.64 16.89
C GLN A 152 13.81 -11.39 17.75
N GLN A 153 13.34 -10.28 17.22
CA GLN A 153 13.37 -8.99 17.91
C GLN A 153 12.11 -8.79 18.74
N ASN A 154 12.30 -8.50 20.01
CA ASN A 154 11.22 -8.37 20.98
C ASN A 154 11.35 -7.08 21.78
N LEU A 155 10.21 -6.48 22.11
CA LEU A 155 10.12 -5.29 22.94
C LEU A 155 9.56 -5.68 24.32
N SER A 156 10.38 -5.55 25.36
CA SER A 156 10.01 -5.99 26.72
C SER A 156 9.15 -4.97 27.46
N TYR A 157 8.41 -5.46 28.45
CA TYR A 157 7.64 -4.66 29.41
C TYR A 157 8.52 -3.58 30.07
N ASP A 158 9.66 -3.97 30.65
CA ASP A 158 10.58 -3.09 31.41
C ASP A 158 11.15 -1.95 30.53
N ILE A 159 11.15 -2.12 29.22
CA ILE A 159 11.55 -1.09 28.29
C ILE A 159 10.38 -0.15 28.04
N LEU A 160 9.20 -0.69 27.74
CA LEU A 160 8.01 0.09 27.40
C LEU A 160 7.58 0.99 28.56
N GLU A 161 7.54 0.50 29.78
CA GLU A 161 7.11 1.27 30.95
C GLU A 161 7.96 2.54 31.22
N LYS A 162 9.23 2.52 30.78
CA LYS A 162 10.19 3.62 30.99
C LYS A 162 10.16 4.68 29.91
N PHE A 163 9.41 4.47 28.81
CA PHE A 163 9.30 5.48 27.77
C PHE A 163 8.61 6.72 28.31
N LYS A 164 9.25 7.86 28.09
CA LYS A 164 8.66 9.16 28.36
C LYS A 164 7.62 9.47 27.29
N ILE A 165 6.51 9.99 27.72
CA ILE A 165 5.44 10.51 26.89
C ILE A 165 5.07 11.90 27.37
N ALA A 166 4.94 12.83 26.43
CA ALA A 166 4.37 14.12 26.71
C ALA A 166 2.96 14.17 26.12
N TYR A 167 2.01 14.73 26.86
CA TYR A 167 0.61 14.75 26.46
C TYR A 167 -0.10 16.03 26.92
N PRO A 168 -1.09 16.50 26.16
CA PRO A 168 -1.89 17.66 26.51
C PRO A 168 -3.08 17.28 27.40
N SER A 169 -3.85 18.30 27.78
CA SER A 169 -5.15 18.11 28.43
C SER A 169 -6.08 17.20 27.62
N ILE A 170 -6.98 16.49 28.30
CA ILE A 170 -8.00 15.62 27.65
C ILE A 170 -8.80 16.37 26.57
N LYS A 171 -9.07 17.67 26.75
CA LYS A 171 -9.78 18.47 25.74
C LYS A 171 -8.98 18.59 24.44
N GLU A 172 -7.68 18.82 24.55
CA GLU A 172 -6.80 18.91 23.40
C GLU A 172 -6.59 17.54 22.76
N GLN A 173 -6.40 16.47 23.55
CA GLN A 173 -6.32 15.10 23.05
C GLN A 173 -7.54 14.75 22.22
N LYS A 174 -8.77 15.02 22.70
CA LYS A 174 -10.01 14.78 21.96
C LYS A 174 -10.08 15.56 20.65
N LYS A 175 -9.59 16.79 20.63
CA LYS A 175 -9.56 17.59 19.41
C LYS A 175 -8.53 17.05 18.39
N LEU A 176 -7.35 16.67 18.86
CA LEU A 176 -6.31 16.01 18.05
C LEU A 176 -6.82 14.69 17.47
N ASN A 177 -7.40 13.83 18.30
CA ASN A 177 -7.94 12.55 17.90
C ASN A 177 -9.04 12.70 16.83
N LYS A 178 -9.97 13.67 17.02
CA LYS A 178 -11.01 13.97 16.04
C LYS A 178 -10.40 14.46 14.71
N PHE A 179 -9.41 15.33 14.76
CA PHE A 179 -8.75 15.85 13.57
C PHE A 179 -8.05 14.72 12.78
N ILE A 180 -7.30 13.87 13.48
CA ILE A 180 -6.60 12.73 12.86
C ILE A 180 -7.61 11.73 12.27
N ALA A 181 -8.71 11.44 12.99
CA ALA A 181 -9.77 10.57 12.49
C ALA A 181 -10.42 11.10 11.19
N LEU A 182 -10.65 12.42 11.08
CA LEU A 182 -11.17 13.03 9.85
C LEU A 182 -10.17 12.92 8.68
N LEU A 183 -8.86 13.04 8.94
CA LEU A 183 -7.85 12.79 7.91
C LEU A 183 -7.86 11.33 7.44
N ASP A 184 -7.99 10.39 8.37
CA ASP A 184 -8.06 8.96 8.05
C ASP A 184 -9.31 8.60 7.24
N GLU A 185 -10.47 9.16 7.63
CA GLU A 185 -11.70 8.99 6.88
C GLU A 185 -11.57 9.53 5.44
N ARG A 186 -11.00 10.72 5.28
CA ARG A 186 -10.76 11.32 3.96
C ARG A 186 -9.83 10.45 3.10
N ILE A 187 -8.74 9.92 3.66
CA ILE A 187 -7.82 9.01 2.99
C ILE A 187 -8.55 7.71 2.59
N ALA A 188 -9.39 7.17 3.46
CA ALA A 188 -10.16 5.96 3.17
C ALA A 188 -11.19 6.18 2.05
N VAL A 189 -11.91 7.31 2.05
CA VAL A 189 -12.83 7.69 0.98
C VAL A 189 -12.10 7.85 -0.35
N GLN A 190 -10.94 8.52 -0.33
CA GLN A 190 -10.11 8.70 -1.53
C GLN A 190 -9.63 7.36 -2.10
N SER A 191 -9.24 6.42 -1.24
CA SER A 191 -8.82 5.08 -1.65
C SER A 191 -9.97 4.30 -2.32
N ARG A 192 -11.18 4.37 -1.75
CA ARG A 192 -12.39 3.74 -2.35
C ARG A 192 -12.74 4.36 -3.70
N LEU A 193 -12.66 5.68 -3.82
CA LEU A 193 -12.90 6.37 -5.10
C LEU A 193 -11.97 5.84 -6.21
N ILE A 194 -10.69 5.65 -5.89
CA ILE A 194 -9.71 5.10 -6.85
C ILE A 194 -10.08 3.66 -7.27
N GLU A 195 -10.48 2.83 -6.31
CA GLU A 195 -10.93 1.45 -6.61
C GLU A 195 -12.18 1.45 -7.50
N ASP A 196 -13.14 2.30 -7.22
CA ASP A 196 -14.37 2.40 -8.00
C ASP A 196 -14.10 2.95 -9.41
N LEU A 197 -13.21 3.93 -9.56
CA LEU A 197 -12.76 4.41 -10.87
C LEU A 197 -12.06 3.29 -11.69
N LYS A 198 -11.23 2.46 -11.06
CA LYS A 198 -10.61 1.30 -11.72
C LYS A 198 -11.66 0.29 -12.19
N LYS A 199 -12.64 -0.04 -11.36
CA LYS A 199 -13.76 -0.93 -11.71
C LYS A 199 -14.60 -0.34 -12.84
N LEU A 200 -14.93 0.95 -12.76
CA LEU A 200 -15.68 1.66 -13.80
C LEU A 200 -14.93 1.63 -15.15
N ARG A 201 -13.63 1.94 -15.14
CA ARG A 201 -12.80 1.88 -16.35
C ARG A 201 -12.83 0.48 -16.98
N CYS A 202 -12.69 -0.57 -16.17
CA CYS A 202 -12.74 -1.95 -16.65
C CYS A 202 -14.13 -2.28 -17.25
N ALA A 203 -15.22 -1.92 -16.59
CA ALA A 203 -16.57 -2.17 -17.07
C ALA A 203 -16.87 -1.40 -18.38
N VAL A 204 -16.49 -0.11 -18.44
CA VAL A 204 -16.64 0.73 -19.65
C VAL A 204 -15.81 0.18 -20.79
N SER A 205 -14.55 -0.17 -20.55
CA SER A 205 -13.66 -0.79 -21.55
C SER A 205 -14.28 -2.05 -22.13
N ASN A 206 -14.72 -2.97 -21.28
CA ASN A 206 -15.35 -4.23 -21.72
C ASN A 206 -16.60 -3.96 -22.56
N LYS A 207 -17.49 -3.08 -22.12
CA LYS A 207 -18.73 -2.73 -22.85
C LYS A 207 -18.43 -2.11 -24.22
N LEU A 208 -17.48 -1.18 -24.28
CA LEU A 208 -17.09 -0.52 -25.52
C LEU A 208 -16.51 -1.55 -26.52
N PHE A 209 -15.53 -2.35 -26.09
CA PHE A 209 -14.86 -3.29 -26.99
C PHE A 209 -15.70 -4.53 -27.35
N GLN A 210 -16.71 -4.90 -26.56
CA GLN A 210 -17.68 -5.92 -26.94
C GLN A 210 -18.60 -5.47 -28.09
N SER A 211 -18.88 -4.18 -28.19
CA SER A 211 -19.77 -3.61 -29.17
C SER A 211 -19.06 -3.11 -30.45
N VAL A 212 -17.72 -3.09 -30.45
CA VAL A 212 -16.95 -2.63 -31.62
C VAL A 212 -17.13 -3.57 -32.79
N LYS A 213 -17.49 -3.00 -33.94
CA LYS A 213 -17.51 -3.66 -35.24
C LYS A 213 -16.50 -2.97 -36.14
N GLY A 214 -15.71 -3.73 -36.89
CA GLY A 214 -14.67 -3.19 -37.77
C GLY A 214 -13.96 -4.29 -38.55
N VAL A 215 -12.91 -3.91 -39.22
CA VAL A 215 -12.05 -4.84 -39.94
C VAL A 215 -11.16 -5.55 -38.94
N VAL A 216 -11.02 -6.88 -39.05
CA VAL A 216 -10.15 -7.67 -38.21
C VAL A 216 -8.80 -7.84 -38.90
N ILE A 217 -7.76 -7.28 -38.34
CA ILE A 217 -6.40 -7.25 -38.90
C ILE A 217 -5.42 -7.81 -37.88
N PRO A 218 -4.39 -8.60 -38.28
CA PRO A 218 -3.30 -8.98 -37.38
C PRO A 218 -2.49 -7.74 -36.98
N LEU A 219 -1.92 -7.76 -35.79
CA LEU A 219 -1.14 -6.63 -35.25
C LEU A 219 0.03 -6.25 -36.16
N SER A 220 0.66 -7.24 -36.81
CA SER A 220 1.70 -7.01 -37.84
C SER A 220 1.21 -6.33 -39.12
N GLY A 221 -0.10 -6.35 -39.38
CA GLY A 221 -0.69 -5.67 -40.56
C GLY A 221 -0.94 -4.17 -40.33
N ILE A 222 -0.84 -3.70 -39.10
CA ILE A 222 -1.10 -2.30 -38.70
C ILE A 222 0.08 -1.64 -37.97
N SER A 223 1.13 -2.37 -37.66
CA SER A 223 2.29 -1.85 -36.90
C SER A 223 3.52 -2.73 -37.07
N ASN A 224 4.67 -2.18 -36.71
CA ASN A 224 5.92 -2.91 -36.58
C ASN A 224 6.16 -3.26 -35.11
N ILE A 225 6.38 -4.56 -34.83
CA ILE A 225 6.72 -5.04 -33.48
C ILE A 225 8.25 -5.10 -33.37
N VAL A 226 8.81 -4.26 -32.51
CA VAL A 226 10.26 -4.14 -32.35
C VAL A 226 10.65 -4.72 -30.99
N LYS A 227 11.61 -5.64 -30.96
CA LYS A 227 12.21 -6.14 -29.73
C LYS A 227 13.24 -5.15 -29.21
N GLY A 228 13.21 -4.87 -27.93
CA GLY A 228 14.15 -3.97 -27.27
C GLY A 228 15.59 -4.51 -27.23
N LYS A 229 16.50 -3.68 -26.76
CA LYS A 229 17.94 -4.00 -26.67
C LYS A 229 18.34 -4.22 -25.22
N GLN A 230 18.97 -5.36 -24.96
CA GLN A 230 19.49 -5.66 -23.62
C GLN A 230 20.50 -4.60 -23.18
N ILE A 231 20.41 -4.21 -21.91
CA ILE A 231 21.39 -3.37 -21.23
C ILE A 231 21.88 -4.12 -19.98
N ASN A 232 23.15 -3.98 -19.66
CA ASN A 232 23.69 -4.55 -18.43
C ASN A 232 23.15 -3.76 -17.23
N GLY A 233 22.69 -4.48 -16.19
CA GLY A 233 22.18 -3.90 -14.95
C GLY A 233 23.15 -2.95 -14.24
N ASP A 234 24.46 -3.16 -14.41
CA ASP A 234 25.51 -2.30 -13.84
C ASP A 234 25.48 -0.85 -14.36
N PHE A 235 24.85 -0.62 -15.52
CA PHE A 235 24.66 0.71 -16.10
C PHE A 235 23.37 1.39 -15.68
N LEU A 236 22.53 0.74 -14.87
CA LEU A 236 21.25 1.30 -14.41
C LEU A 236 21.45 2.06 -13.11
N ALA A 237 20.94 3.28 -13.06
CA ALA A 237 20.86 4.10 -11.87
C ALA A 237 19.49 3.99 -11.20
N GLU A 238 19.41 4.33 -9.91
CA GLU A 238 18.12 4.44 -9.19
C GLU A 238 17.29 5.65 -9.66
N VAL A 239 17.97 6.67 -10.17
CA VAL A 239 17.36 7.91 -10.68
C VAL A 239 18.10 8.33 -11.95
N GLY A 240 17.37 8.80 -12.96
CA GLY A 240 17.95 9.24 -14.23
C GLY A 240 16.92 9.88 -15.15
N GLU A 241 17.35 10.21 -16.37
CA GLU A 241 16.51 10.94 -17.34
C GLU A 241 15.49 10.00 -18.00
N TYR A 242 15.90 8.80 -18.42
CA TYR A 242 15.06 7.84 -19.13
C TYR A 242 14.93 6.54 -18.35
N TYR A 243 13.70 6.12 -18.11
CA TYR A 243 13.46 4.84 -17.46
C TYR A 243 13.66 3.65 -18.40
N VAL A 244 14.02 2.51 -17.84
CA VAL A 244 14.28 1.27 -18.57
C VAL A 244 13.15 0.26 -18.32
N MET A 245 12.44 -0.14 -19.38
CA MET A 245 11.44 -1.20 -19.33
C MET A 245 12.02 -2.51 -19.85
N ASN A 246 12.20 -3.47 -18.96
CA ASN A 246 12.82 -4.76 -19.28
C ASN A 246 11.94 -5.95 -18.87
N GLY A 247 10.68 -5.95 -19.31
CA GLY A 247 9.74 -7.06 -19.09
C GLY A 247 8.99 -7.04 -17.76
N GLY A 248 9.17 -6.01 -16.92
CA GLY A 248 8.39 -5.78 -15.70
C GLY A 248 7.14 -4.93 -15.93
N THR A 249 6.37 -4.72 -14.85
CA THR A 249 5.29 -3.71 -14.81
C THR A 249 5.82 -2.33 -14.41
N GLU A 250 6.99 -2.29 -13.77
CA GLU A 250 7.70 -1.10 -13.31
C GLU A 250 9.06 -1.01 -13.98
N PRO A 251 9.66 0.18 -14.06
CA PRO A 251 11.02 0.34 -14.56
C PRO A 251 12.04 -0.50 -13.80
N SER A 252 12.98 -1.09 -14.50
CA SER A 252 14.13 -1.81 -13.90
C SER A 252 15.22 -0.88 -13.38
N GLY A 253 15.14 0.42 -13.65
CA GLY A 253 16.08 1.46 -13.32
C GLY A 253 16.02 2.58 -14.35
N TYR A 254 17.03 3.45 -14.33
CA TYR A 254 17.14 4.61 -15.23
C TYR A 254 18.47 4.58 -16.00
N TYR A 255 18.48 5.19 -17.17
CA TYR A 255 19.64 5.26 -18.06
C TYR A 255 19.74 6.66 -18.71
N ASP A 256 20.93 7.02 -19.17
CA ASP A 256 21.24 8.34 -19.73
C ASP A 256 20.79 8.50 -21.20
N ASN A 257 20.27 7.42 -21.79
CA ASN A 257 19.85 7.42 -23.19
C ASN A 257 18.54 6.65 -23.36
N TYR A 258 17.86 6.86 -24.47
CA TYR A 258 16.66 6.15 -24.87
C TYR A 258 16.82 5.49 -26.24
N ASN A 259 16.03 4.47 -26.53
CA ASN A 259 15.97 3.81 -27.83
C ASN A 259 14.55 3.76 -28.40
N VAL A 260 13.58 4.34 -27.68
CA VAL A 260 12.16 4.40 -28.07
C VAL A 260 11.60 5.77 -27.75
N GLU A 261 10.93 6.36 -28.72
CA GLU A 261 10.26 7.67 -28.60
C GLU A 261 9.05 7.62 -27.67
N ALA A 262 8.66 8.80 -27.19
CA ALA A 262 7.44 8.99 -26.41
C ALA A 262 6.18 8.51 -27.16
N ASN A 263 5.10 8.30 -26.41
CA ASN A 263 3.79 7.87 -26.92
C ASN A 263 3.81 6.50 -27.60
N THR A 264 4.64 5.60 -27.14
CA THR A 264 4.82 4.25 -27.70
C THR A 264 4.21 3.19 -26.79
N ILE A 265 3.50 2.22 -27.36
CA ILE A 265 2.97 1.06 -26.65
C ILE A 265 4.10 0.04 -26.45
N SER A 266 4.25 -0.46 -25.23
CA SER A 266 5.14 -1.57 -24.93
C SER A 266 4.38 -2.80 -24.41
N ILE A 267 4.94 -3.98 -24.67
CA ILE A 267 4.41 -5.28 -24.20
C ILE A 267 5.55 -6.08 -23.60
N SER A 268 5.38 -6.52 -22.36
CA SER A 268 6.36 -7.38 -21.71
C SER A 268 6.47 -8.73 -22.43
N GLU A 269 7.69 -9.10 -22.82
CA GLU A 269 7.96 -10.38 -23.50
C GLU A 269 7.96 -11.55 -22.54
N GLY A 270 8.50 -11.38 -21.33
CA GLY A 270 8.83 -12.52 -20.48
C GLY A 270 8.59 -12.33 -18.98
N GLY A 271 8.79 -13.43 -18.25
CA GLY A 271 8.61 -13.47 -16.80
C GLY A 271 7.15 -13.46 -16.34
N ASN A 272 6.94 -13.15 -15.05
CA ASN A 272 5.59 -13.13 -14.46
C ASN A 272 4.67 -12.06 -15.06
N SER A 273 5.25 -10.99 -15.63
CA SER A 273 4.53 -9.89 -16.27
C SER A 273 4.37 -10.08 -17.78
N CYS A 274 4.68 -11.27 -18.29
CA CYS A 274 4.61 -11.59 -19.71
C CYS A 274 3.23 -11.25 -20.29
N GLY A 275 3.19 -10.39 -21.29
CA GLY A 275 1.95 -9.90 -21.92
C GLY A 275 1.40 -8.61 -21.32
N TYR A 276 2.04 -8.04 -20.30
CA TYR A 276 1.64 -6.74 -19.73
C TYR A 276 1.77 -5.63 -20.77
N VAL A 277 0.69 -4.88 -21.01
CA VAL A 277 0.60 -3.80 -22.00
C VAL A 277 0.69 -2.46 -21.28
N GLN A 278 1.58 -1.59 -21.73
CA GLN A 278 1.80 -0.26 -21.17
C GLN A 278 1.88 0.80 -22.28
N PHE A 279 1.42 2.01 -21.96
CA PHE A 279 1.58 3.20 -22.80
C PHE A 279 2.65 4.12 -22.19
N ASN A 280 3.73 4.35 -22.93
CA ASN A 280 4.89 5.12 -22.49
C ASN A 280 4.80 6.55 -23.03
N ARG A 281 4.49 7.51 -22.17
CA ARG A 281 4.27 8.92 -22.55
C ARG A 281 5.55 9.72 -22.71
N MET A 282 6.67 9.18 -22.24
CA MET A 282 8.01 9.79 -22.34
C MET A 282 8.93 8.86 -23.13
N PRO A 283 10.02 9.37 -23.70
CA PRO A 283 11.06 8.51 -24.26
C PRO A 283 11.61 7.57 -23.19
N PHE A 284 11.99 6.37 -23.58
CA PHE A 284 12.47 5.35 -22.65
C PHE A 284 13.41 4.36 -23.33
N TRP A 285 14.10 3.56 -22.52
CA TRP A 285 14.86 2.44 -23.03
C TRP A 285 14.03 1.16 -22.98
N SER A 286 13.78 0.57 -24.15
CA SER A 286 13.20 -0.76 -24.25
C SER A 286 14.28 -1.81 -24.14
N GLY A 287 14.24 -2.60 -23.06
CA GLY A 287 15.20 -3.68 -22.78
C GLY A 287 14.90 -4.97 -23.54
N GLY A 288 15.79 -5.95 -23.41
CA GLY A 288 15.75 -7.19 -24.19
C GLY A 288 14.52 -8.08 -23.98
N HIS A 289 13.74 -7.85 -22.92
CA HIS A 289 12.50 -8.56 -22.61
C HIS A 289 11.25 -7.69 -22.80
N CYS A 290 11.32 -6.70 -23.68
CA CYS A 290 10.24 -5.78 -23.96
C CYS A 290 10.04 -5.67 -25.47
N TYR A 291 8.80 -5.79 -25.95
CA TYR A 291 8.39 -5.43 -27.29
C TYR A 291 7.82 -4.02 -27.30
N THR A 292 8.04 -3.29 -28.38
CA THR A 292 7.38 -2.00 -28.65
C THR A 292 6.61 -2.07 -29.96
N ILE A 293 5.48 -1.38 -30.00
CA ILE A 293 4.60 -1.29 -31.18
C ILE A 293 4.89 0.05 -31.84
N GLN A 294 5.55 0.02 -32.98
CA GLN A 294 6.05 1.17 -33.70
C GLN A 294 5.41 1.24 -35.13
N ASP A 295 5.61 2.32 -35.83
CA ASP A 295 5.18 2.52 -37.21
C ASP A 295 3.70 2.16 -37.43
N ILE A 296 2.84 2.62 -36.49
CA ILE A 296 1.39 2.38 -36.60
C ILE A 296 0.85 3.12 -37.81
N VAL A 297 0.08 2.41 -38.64
CA VAL A 297 -0.50 2.99 -39.86
C VAL A 297 -1.46 4.15 -39.55
N SER A 298 -1.58 5.12 -40.45
CA SER A 298 -2.30 6.38 -40.22
C SER A 298 -3.80 6.23 -39.91
N ASP A 299 -4.40 5.13 -40.33
CA ASP A 299 -5.83 4.83 -40.12
C ASP A 299 -6.11 4.22 -38.73
N VAL A 300 -5.06 4.01 -37.93
CA VAL A 300 -5.14 3.47 -36.57
C VAL A 300 -4.65 4.49 -35.56
N GLU A 301 -5.53 4.89 -34.68
CA GLU A 301 -5.23 5.83 -33.58
C GLU A 301 -4.47 5.08 -32.47
N THR A 302 -3.30 5.58 -32.11
CA THR A 302 -2.37 4.90 -31.16
C THR A 302 -3.00 4.62 -29.81
N LEU A 303 -3.74 5.58 -29.23
CA LEU A 303 -4.39 5.37 -27.93
C LEU A 303 -5.56 4.39 -28.01
N TYR A 304 -6.26 4.32 -29.17
CA TYR A 304 -7.25 3.28 -29.39
C TYR A 304 -6.58 1.90 -29.35
N LEU A 305 -5.49 1.73 -30.12
CA LEU A 305 -4.74 0.48 -30.14
C LEU A 305 -4.24 0.09 -28.75
N TYR A 306 -3.68 1.04 -28.01
CA TYR A 306 -3.28 0.82 -26.61
C TYR A 306 -4.45 0.30 -25.77
N HIS A 307 -5.57 1.01 -25.73
CA HIS A 307 -6.72 0.60 -24.92
C HIS A 307 -7.32 -0.74 -25.37
N TYR A 308 -7.31 -1.02 -26.69
CA TYR A 308 -7.73 -2.31 -27.21
C TYR A 308 -6.82 -3.44 -26.70
N LEU A 309 -5.51 -3.32 -26.89
CA LEU A 309 -4.53 -4.30 -26.42
C LEU A 309 -4.61 -4.47 -24.90
N LYS A 310 -4.74 -3.38 -24.16
CA LYS A 310 -4.90 -3.40 -22.68
C LYS A 310 -6.19 -4.12 -22.28
N SER A 311 -7.29 -3.97 -23.01
CA SER A 311 -8.54 -4.70 -22.77
C SER A 311 -8.44 -6.20 -23.05
N LYS A 312 -7.47 -6.60 -23.88
CA LYS A 312 -7.19 -7.97 -24.27
C LYS A 312 -5.94 -8.55 -23.63
N GLU A 313 -5.41 -7.89 -22.60
CA GLU A 313 -4.17 -8.26 -21.92
C GLU A 313 -4.17 -9.73 -21.47
N ASP A 314 -5.27 -10.21 -20.88
CA ASP A 314 -5.41 -11.63 -20.50
C ASP A 314 -5.30 -12.60 -21.70
N SER A 315 -5.77 -12.18 -22.89
CA SER A 315 -5.66 -12.96 -24.11
C SER A 315 -4.24 -12.94 -24.68
N ILE A 316 -3.56 -11.80 -24.57
CA ILE A 316 -2.14 -11.67 -24.92
C ILE A 316 -1.29 -12.51 -23.96
N MET A 317 -1.57 -12.49 -22.67
CA MET A 317 -0.88 -13.32 -21.67
C MET A 317 -1.03 -14.83 -21.95
N LYS A 318 -2.12 -15.26 -22.54
CA LYS A 318 -2.31 -16.68 -22.95
C LYS A 318 -1.43 -17.11 -24.12
N LEU A 319 -0.82 -16.19 -24.88
CA LEU A 319 0.15 -16.50 -25.92
C LEU A 319 1.51 -16.99 -25.38
N ARG A 320 1.73 -16.84 -24.07
CA ARG A 320 2.98 -17.24 -23.41
C ARG A 320 3.21 -18.74 -23.52
N ILE A 321 4.47 -19.10 -23.76
CA ILE A 321 4.98 -20.47 -23.77
C ILE A 321 6.08 -20.64 -22.72
N GLY A 322 6.25 -21.85 -22.21
CA GLY A 322 7.23 -22.20 -21.18
C GLY A 322 6.64 -22.20 -19.76
N THR A 323 7.15 -23.09 -18.91
CA THR A 323 6.66 -23.32 -17.53
C THR A 323 7.51 -22.62 -16.46
N GLY A 324 8.82 -22.43 -16.70
CA GLY A 324 9.74 -21.80 -15.73
C GLY A 324 9.87 -20.28 -15.95
N LEU A 325 10.28 -19.87 -17.14
CA LEU A 325 10.37 -18.48 -17.57
C LEU A 325 9.48 -18.30 -18.80
N PRO A 326 8.17 -18.05 -18.61
CA PRO A 326 7.27 -17.91 -19.74
C PRO A 326 7.62 -16.69 -20.58
N ASN A 327 7.48 -16.82 -21.90
CA ASN A 327 7.64 -15.72 -22.84
C ASN A 327 6.61 -15.76 -23.97
N ILE A 328 6.38 -14.60 -24.60
CA ILE A 328 5.59 -14.47 -25.82
C ILE A 328 6.53 -14.35 -27.00
N GLN A 329 6.34 -15.20 -28.00
CA GLN A 329 7.13 -15.08 -29.24
C GLN A 329 6.59 -13.93 -30.11
N LYS A 330 7.52 -13.20 -30.74
CA LYS A 330 7.16 -12.11 -31.67
C LYS A 330 6.16 -12.54 -32.73
N LYS A 331 6.31 -13.75 -33.29
CA LYS A 331 5.40 -14.29 -34.32
C LYS A 331 3.97 -14.46 -33.82
N ASP A 332 3.79 -14.91 -32.57
CA ASP A 332 2.45 -15.15 -32.00
C ASP A 332 1.76 -13.81 -31.67
N LEU A 333 2.55 -12.84 -31.17
CA LEU A 333 2.06 -11.47 -30.97
C LEU A 333 1.72 -10.78 -32.31
N ALA A 334 2.49 -11.03 -33.35
CA ALA A 334 2.27 -10.49 -34.70
C ALA A 334 0.91 -10.92 -35.30
N GLU A 335 0.50 -12.15 -35.04
CA GLU A 335 -0.77 -12.73 -35.50
C GLU A 335 -1.97 -12.38 -34.59
N PHE A 336 -1.75 -11.65 -33.48
CA PHE A 336 -2.81 -11.24 -32.61
C PHE A 336 -3.82 -10.34 -33.33
N LYS A 337 -5.10 -10.71 -33.30
CA LYS A 337 -6.17 -10.03 -34.07
C LYS A 337 -6.65 -8.78 -33.34
N VAL A 338 -6.66 -7.68 -34.07
CA VAL A 338 -7.17 -6.37 -33.60
C VAL A 338 -8.38 -6.00 -34.47
N ILE A 339 -9.44 -5.49 -33.85
CA ILE A 339 -10.62 -4.97 -34.55
C ILE A 339 -10.43 -3.47 -34.75
N ILE A 340 -10.44 -3.02 -35.99
CA ILE A 340 -10.25 -1.61 -36.37
C ILE A 340 -11.57 -1.05 -36.89
N PRO A 341 -12.29 -0.22 -36.10
CA PRO A 341 -13.49 0.50 -36.57
C PRO A 341 -13.10 1.78 -37.32
N ALA A 342 -14.11 2.54 -37.79
CA ALA A 342 -13.90 3.86 -38.38
C ALA A 342 -13.14 4.79 -37.39
N ILE A 343 -12.31 5.69 -37.92
CA ILE A 343 -11.38 6.52 -37.13
C ILE A 343 -12.10 7.39 -36.07
N GLU A 344 -13.31 7.86 -36.37
CA GLU A 344 -14.12 8.63 -35.41
C GLU A 344 -14.52 7.78 -34.20
N GLN A 345 -14.84 6.50 -34.40
CA GLN A 345 -15.15 5.59 -33.32
C GLN A 345 -13.91 5.25 -32.50
N GLN A 346 -12.75 5.08 -33.15
CA GLN A 346 -11.47 4.89 -32.43
C GLN A 346 -11.20 6.07 -31.49
N ARG A 347 -11.27 7.31 -32.00
CA ARG A 347 -11.06 8.55 -31.24
C ARG A 347 -12.05 8.71 -30.08
N ARG A 348 -13.32 8.35 -30.30
CA ARG A 348 -14.34 8.40 -29.24
C ARG A 348 -14.02 7.43 -28.12
N ILE A 349 -13.62 6.19 -28.42
CA ILE A 349 -13.28 5.17 -27.45
C ILE A 349 -12.01 5.57 -26.68
N SER A 350 -10.95 5.96 -27.39
CA SER A 350 -9.69 6.35 -26.75
C SER A 350 -9.84 7.56 -25.84
N ASN A 351 -10.62 8.57 -26.24
CA ASN A 351 -10.90 9.74 -25.40
C ASN A 351 -11.60 9.36 -24.08
N ILE A 352 -12.65 8.53 -24.14
CA ILE A 352 -13.38 8.10 -22.95
C ILE A 352 -12.44 7.35 -21.98
N LEU A 353 -11.70 6.37 -22.50
CA LEU A 353 -10.84 5.52 -21.66
C LEU A 353 -9.62 6.30 -21.12
N SER A 354 -9.02 7.17 -21.93
CA SER A 354 -7.90 8.04 -21.50
C SER A 354 -8.33 9.05 -20.44
N LEU A 355 -9.55 9.60 -20.51
CA LEU A 355 -10.09 10.48 -19.46
C LEU A 355 -10.27 9.73 -18.14
N LEU A 356 -10.79 8.50 -18.17
CA LEU A 356 -10.94 7.67 -16.96
C LEU A 356 -9.58 7.27 -16.37
N GLU A 357 -8.60 6.95 -17.22
CA GLU A 357 -7.24 6.64 -16.79
C GLU A 357 -6.59 7.85 -16.15
N ARG A 358 -6.62 9.01 -16.80
CA ARG A 358 -6.09 10.26 -16.27
C ARG A 358 -6.74 10.67 -14.94
N LYS A 359 -8.07 10.50 -14.82
CA LYS A 359 -8.78 10.75 -13.57
C LYS A 359 -8.25 9.85 -12.46
N THR A 360 -8.09 8.55 -12.73
CA THR A 360 -7.54 7.58 -11.76
C THR A 360 -6.11 7.94 -11.33
N GLU A 361 -5.26 8.38 -12.25
CA GLU A 361 -3.90 8.84 -11.97
C GLU A 361 -3.87 10.10 -11.09
N ILE A 362 -4.74 11.07 -11.36
CA ILE A 362 -4.85 12.30 -10.56
C ILE A 362 -5.28 11.97 -9.13
N GLU A 363 -6.31 11.14 -8.97
CA GLU A 363 -6.80 10.73 -7.65
C GLU A 363 -5.75 9.91 -6.90
N GLY A 364 -4.94 9.10 -7.61
CA GLY A 364 -3.82 8.38 -7.03
C GLY A 364 -2.74 9.31 -6.47
N ARG A 365 -2.36 10.35 -7.22
CA ARG A 365 -1.41 11.38 -6.75
C ARG A 365 -1.96 12.15 -5.56
N MET A 366 -3.25 12.48 -5.57
CA MET A 366 -3.91 13.13 -4.44
C MET A 366 -3.88 12.26 -3.18
N LEU A 367 -4.10 10.95 -3.30
CA LEU A 367 -3.99 10.01 -2.18
C LEU A 367 -2.58 9.99 -1.56
N ILE A 368 -1.54 9.98 -2.41
CA ILE A 368 -0.15 10.03 -1.94
C ILE A 368 0.10 11.33 -1.19
N ALA A 369 -0.32 12.48 -1.75
CA ALA A 369 -0.17 13.79 -1.11
C ALA A 369 -0.88 13.85 0.25
N MET A 370 -2.12 13.34 0.36
CA MET A 370 -2.87 13.29 1.62
C MET A 370 -2.17 12.44 2.69
N ARG A 371 -1.57 11.31 2.31
CA ARG A 371 -0.82 10.46 3.23
C ARG A 371 0.45 11.15 3.73
N THR A 372 1.18 11.80 2.83
CA THR A 372 2.39 12.57 3.18
C THR A 372 2.04 13.74 4.10
N GLU A 373 0.97 14.47 3.79
CA GLU A 373 0.47 15.57 4.64
C GLU A 373 0.08 15.07 6.04
N LYS A 374 -0.64 13.95 6.14
CA LYS A 374 -0.97 13.35 7.43
C LYS A 374 0.27 13.01 8.23
N GLN A 375 1.28 12.39 7.62
CA GLN A 375 2.53 12.05 8.30
C GLN A 375 3.25 13.33 8.79
N TYR A 376 3.32 14.36 7.98
CA TYR A 376 3.88 15.65 8.35
C TYR A 376 3.13 16.26 9.54
N LEU A 377 1.80 16.31 9.49
CA LEU A 377 0.97 16.83 10.58
C LEU A 377 1.16 16.06 11.89
N LEU A 378 1.18 14.73 11.83
CA LEU A 378 1.48 13.90 13.02
C LEU A 378 2.84 14.24 13.60
N HIS A 379 3.84 14.45 12.74
CA HIS A 379 5.20 14.80 13.19
C HIS A 379 5.24 16.17 13.86
N GLN A 380 4.49 17.15 13.37
CA GLN A 380 4.47 18.51 13.90
C GLN A 380 3.55 18.69 15.12
N MET A 381 2.47 17.93 15.20
CA MET A 381 1.42 18.09 16.23
C MET A 381 1.60 17.15 17.45
N LEU A 382 2.51 16.21 17.40
CA LEU A 382 2.85 15.31 18.52
C LEU A 382 4.32 15.50 18.89
N ILE A 383 4.68 15.29 20.16
CA ILE A 383 6.07 15.31 20.67
C ILE A 383 6.45 13.99 21.29
#